data_c3f3fa12bc9c9ae244a243339e0ceb3f
#
_entry.id   c3f3fa12bc9c9ae244a243339e0ceb3f
#
_cell.length_a   1.000
_cell.length_b   1.000
_cell.length_c   1.000
_cell.angle_alpha   90.00
_cell.angle_beta   90.00
_cell.angle_gamma   90.00
#
_symmetry.space_group_name_H-M   'P 1'
#
loop_
_entity.id
_entity.type
_entity.pdbx_description
1 polymer ?
#
loop_
_entity_poly.entity_id
_entity_poly.type
_entity_poly.pdbx_seq_one_letter_code
_entity_poly.pdbx_strand_id
1 'polypeptide(L)'
;VKERSFDERDMEACLSIFDSNCPPYFALDEREAFEHWLVCQGKTLENAYKNTSVETYRVIENEAGELVGCGGYYLNLDQTEARFAWGMIRKKLQHHGIGTYLAQQRIEEIKRNYPLAEITLATSQHTHLFYARMGFEVLDLIPSGFAPNLDKYEMKLKAN
;
A
#
# COMPACT_ATOMS: atom_id res chain seq x y z
N VAL A 1 -15.69 -9.45 -3.36
CA VAL A 1 -14.32 -9.56 -2.81
C VAL A 1 -14.37 -9.53 -1.30
N LYS A 2 -13.41 -10.18 -0.68
CA LYS A 2 -13.30 -10.28 0.77
C LYS A 2 -11.92 -9.82 1.22
N GLU A 3 -11.88 -8.95 2.21
CA GLU A 3 -10.65 -8.47 2.81
C GLU A 3 -10.38 -9.23 4.12
N ARG A 4 -9.14 -9.60 4.35
CA ARG A 4 -8.69 -10.21 5.61
C ARG A 4 -7.23 -9.85 5.90
N SER A 5 -6.79 -10.13 7.13
CA SER A 5 -5.40 -9.93 7.52
C SER A 5 -4.47 -10.83 6.72
N PHE A 6 -3.28 -10.31 6.40
CA PHE A 6 -2.21 -11.08 5.78
C PHE A 6 -1.77 -12.22 6.72
N ASP A 7 -1.51 -13.37 6.13
CA ASP A 7 -0.93 -14.52 6.80
C ASP A 7 0.33 -14.93 6.03
N GLU A 8 1.30 -15.54 6.70
CA GLU A 8 2.56 -15.92 6.05
C GLU A 8 2.37 -16.85 4.85
N ARG A 9 1.25 -17.59 4.81
CA ARG A 9 0.90 -18.45 3.68
C ARG A 9 0.58 -17.65 2.41
N ASP A 10 0.33 -16.35 2.57
CA ASP A 10 -0.01 -15.46 1.44
C ASP A 10 1.23 -14.88 0.76
N MET A 11 2.42 -15.16 1.28
CA MET A 11 3.65 -14.51 0.80
C MET A 11 3.87 -14.70 -0.71
N GLU A 12 3.78 -15.94 -1.19
CA GLU A 12 4.02 -16.20 -2.61
C GLU A 12 2.99 -15.51 -3.49
N ALA A 13 1.72 -15.50 -3.07
CA ALA A 13 0.66 -14.84 -3.82
C ALA A 13 0.87 -13.31 -3.86
N CYS A 14 1.28 -12.71 -2.75
CA CYS A 14 1.59 -11.28 -2.71
C CYS A 14 2.78 -10.94 -3.60
N LEU A 15 3.84 -11.74 -3.57
CA LEU A 15 5.00 -11.54 -4.45
C LEU A 15 4.61 -11.70 -5.93
N SER A 16 3.71 -12.62 -6.24
CA SER A 16 3.18 -12.78 -7.59
C SER A 16 2.40 -11.55 -8.05
N ILE A 17 1.62 -10.94 -7.15
CA ILE A 17 0.91 -9.69 -7.45
C ILE A 17 1.91 -8.57 -7.73
N PHE A 18 2.96 -8.45 -6.90
CA PHE A 18 4.03 -7.49 -7.14
C PHE A 18 4.65 -7.71 -8.53
N ASP A 19 5.03 -8.95 -8.84
CA ASP A 19 5.68 -9.28 -10.10
C ASP A 19 4.78 -8.93 -11.30
N SER A 20 3.46 -9.07 -11.17
CA SER A 20 2.52 -8.69 -12.22
C SER A 20 2.52 -7.17 -12.49
N ASN A 21 2.98 -6.38 -11.52
CA ASN A 21 3.03 -4.92 -11.60
C ASN A 21 4.43 -4.37 -11.88
N CYS A 22 5.41 -5.22 -12.06
CA CYS A 22 6.81 -4.81 -12.26
C CYS A 22 7.30 -5.25 -13.64
N PRO A 23 7.64 -4.30 -14.56
CA PRO A 23 7.22 -2.92 -14.58
C PRO A 23 5.77 -2.75 -15.04
N PRO A 24 5.19 -1.57 -15.07
CA PRO A 24 5.78 -0.26 -14.80
C PRO A 24 5.52 0.31 -13.40
N TYR A 25 4.64 -0.32 -12.61
CA TYR A 25 4.19 0.29 -11.35
C TYR A 25 5.23 0.22 -10.25
N PHE A 26 6.10 -0.79 -10.30
CA PHE A 26 7.21 -0.94 -9.36
C PHE A 26 8.50 -1.19 -10.10
N ALA A 27 9.64 -0.82 -9.50
CA ALA A 27 10.95 -1.17 -9.99
C ALA A 27 11.37 -2.53 -9.43
N LEU A 28 12.17 -3.26 -10.21
CA LEU A 28 12.60 -4.61 -9.83
C LEU A 28 13.33 -4.64 -8.48
N ASP A 29 14.14 -3.62 -8.18
CA ASP A 29 14.89 -3.53 -6.94
C ASP A 29 14.01 -3.26 -5.71
N GLU A 30 12.75 -2.88 -5.88
CA GLU A 30 11.81 -2.76 -4.77
C GLU A 30 11.33 -4.12 -4.25
N ARG A 31 11.54 -5.19 -5.00
CA ARG A 31 11.05 -6.52 -4.64
C ARG A 31 11.61 -7.04 -3.32
N GLU A 32 12.90 -6.81 -3.09
CA GLU A 32 13.54 -7.24 -1.85
C GLU A 32 12.97 -6.49 -0.64
N ALA A 33 12.72 -5.20 -0.79
CA ALA A 33 12.10 -4.42 0.26
C ALA A 33 10.68 -4.89 0.57
N PHE A 34 9.90 -5.23 -0.47
CA PHE A 34 8.56 -5.77 -0.29
C PHE A 34 8.58 -7.13 0.40
N GLU A 35 9.50 -8.01 0.00
CA GLU A 35 9.65 -9.31 0.66
C GLU A 35 9.98 -9.15 2.14
N HIS A 36 10.87 -8.24 2.47
CA HIS A 36 11.20 -7.93 3.88
C HIS A 36 9.97 -7.47 4.65
N TRP A 37 9.17 -6.56 4.05
CA TRP A 37 7.92 -6.10 4.65
C TRP A 37 7.00 -7.29 4.95
N LEU A 38 6.82 -8.19 3.98
CA LEU A 38 5.94 -9.36 4.15
C LEU A 38 6.41 -10.30 5.26
N VAL A 39 7.72 -10.54 5.34
CA VAL A 39 8.28 -11.38 6.41
C VAL A 39 7.95 -10.80 7.77
N CYS A 40 8.11 -9.49 7.94
CA CYS A 40 7.81 -8.83 9.21
C CYS A 40 6.32 -8.86 9.55
N GLN A 41 5.43 -8.85 8.56
CA GLN A 41 4.00 -8.93 8.81
C GLN A 41 3.54 -10.32 9.20
N GLY A 42 4.26 -11.36 8.84
CA GLY A 42 3.85 -12.74 9.02
C GLY A 42 4.36 -13.43 10.28
N LYS A 43 5.60 -13.24 10.66
CA LYS A 43 6.26 -14.10 11.66
C LYS A 43 6.93 -13.39 12.80
N THR A 44 7.37 -12.15 12.61
CA THR A 44 8.20 -11.51 13.62
C THR A 44 7.40 -10.54 14.46
N LEU A 45 7.92 -10.27 15.66
CA LEU A 45 7.38 -9.23 16.53
C LEU A 45 8.03 -7.88 16.24
N GLU A 46 8.96 -7.83 15.27
CA GLU A 46 9.65 -6.61 14.91
C GLU A 46 8.94 -5.93 13.74
N ASN A 47 8.86 -4.61 13.79
CA ASN A 47 8.34 -3.82 12.69
C ASN A 47 9.34 -3.81 11.52
N ALA A 48 8.82 -3.78 10.29
CA ALA A 48 9.64 -3.70 9.09
C ALA A 48 10.40 -2.39 9.01
N TYR A 49 9.79 -1.30 9.49
CA TYR A 49 10.37 0.04 9.45
C TYR A 49 10.70 0.54 10.84
N LYS A 50 11.81 1.32 10.93
CA LYS A 50 12.18 1.97 12.17
C LYS A 50 11.22 3.11 12.48
N ASN A 51 11.06 3.41 13.77
CA ASN A 51 10.26 4.54 14.24
C ASN A 51 8.77 4.42 13.86
N THR A 52 8.26 3.20 13.80
CA THR A 52 6.84 2.93 13.62
C THR A 52 6.25 2.32 14.89
N SER A 53 5.00 2.67 15.19
CA SER A 53 4.28 2.11 16.33
C SER A 53 3.37 0.96 15.93
N VAL A 54 2.79 1.02 14.74
CA VAL A 54 1.84 0.03 14.23
C VAL A 54 2.13 -0.22 12.76
N GLU A 55 2.09 -1.49 12.35
CA GLU A 55 2.12 -1.89 10.94
C GLU A 55 0.99 -2.87 10.69
N THR A 56 0.27 -2.69 9.60
CA THR A 56 -0.84 -3.57 9.20
C THR A 56 -0.68 -3.97 7.75
N TYR A 57 -1.14 -5.17 7.43
CA TYR A 57 -1.23 -5.60 6.05
C TYR A 57 -2.45 -6.48 5.83
N ARG A 58 -3.17 -6.22 4.74
CA ARG A 58 -4.41 -6.90 4.38
C ARG A 58 -4.30 -7.48 2.98
N VAL A 59 -4.99 -8.57 2.74
CA VAL A 59 -5.11 -9.18 1.42
C VAL A 59 -6.58 -9.21 1.02
N ILE A 60 -6.83 -9.18 -0.29
CA ILE A 60 -8.17 -9.25 -0.85
C ILE A 60 -8.30 -10.52 -1.68
N GLU A 61 -9.31 -11.31 -1.37
CA GLU A 61 -9.65 -12.52 -2.08
C GLU A 61 -10.86 -12.28 -2.98
N ASN A 62 -10.87 -12.94 -4.15
CA ASN A 62 -12.08 -13.04 -4.96
C ASN A 62 -12.96 -14.21 -4.46
N GLU A 63 -14.09 -14.46 -5.13
CA GLU A 63 -15.00 -15.53 -4.73
C GLU A 63 -14.38 -16.93 -4.82
N ALA A 64 -13.37 -17.10 -5.66
CA ALA A 64 -12.66 -18.38 -5.78
C ALA A 64 -11.57 -18.57 -4.72
N GLY A 65 -11.37 -17.58 -3.84
CA GLY A 65 -10.32 -17.64 -2.83
C GLY A 65 -8.95 -17.25 -3.31
N GLU A 66 -8.84 -16.72 -4.53
CA GLU A 66 -7.55 -16.26 -5.06
C GLU A 66 -7.26 -14.84 -4.58
N LEU A 67 -6.00 -14.57 -4.24
CA LEU A 67 -5.57 -13.22 -3.89
C LEU A 67 -5.49 -12.35 -5.13
N VAL A 68 -6.18 -11.22 -5.08
CA VAL A 68 -6.26 -10.27 -6.19
C VAL A 68 -5.65 -8.92 -5.84
N GLY A 69 -5.41 -8.65 -4.55
CA GLY A 69 -4.80 -7.42 -4.10
C GLY A 69 -4.29 -7.52 -2.69
N CYS A 70 -3.47 -6.55 -2.31
CA CYS A 70 -2.93 -6.44 -0.97
C CYS A 70 -2.54 -4.99 -0.69
N GLY A 71 -2.48 -4.62 0.58
CA GLY A 71 -2.11 -3.28 0.98
C GLY A 71 -2.28 -3.07 2.48
N GLY A 72 -1.55 -2.12 3.00
CA GLY A 72 -1.63 -1.80 4.41
C GLY A 72 -1.21 -0.37 4.70
N TYR A 73 -0.85 -0.13 5.94
CA TYR A 73 -0.36 1.16 6.38
C TYR A 73 0.50 0.98 7.64
N TYR A 74 1.25 1.99 7.95
CA TYR A 74 1.99 2.03 9.21
C TYR A 74 1.89 3.43 9.82
N LEU A 75 1.99 3.47 11.15
CA LEU A 75 1.94 4.73 11.90
C LEU A 75 3.31 5.06 12.49
N ASN A 76 3.63 6.35 12.53
CA ASN A 76 4.79 6.83 13.23
C ASN A 76 4.63 6.64 14.75
N LEU A 77 5.67 6.93 15.53
CA LEU A 77 5.68 6.63 16.96
C LEU A 77 4.58 7.34 17.75
N ASP A 78 4.28 8.59 17.43
CA ASP A 78 3.25 9.35 18.13
C ASP A 78 1.86 9.25 17.50
N GLN A 79 1.72 8.42 16.46
CA GLN A 79 0.46 8.13 15.80
C GLN A 79 -0.21 9.36 15.18
N THR A 80 0.59 10.31 14.73
CA THR A 80 0.11 11.52 14.05
C THR A 80 0.09 11.40 12.54
N GLU A 81 0.75 10.37 11.99
CA GLU A 81 0.78 10.09 10.56
C GLU A 81 0.59 8.60 10.31
N ALA A 82 -0.37 8.28 9.44
CA ALA A 82 -0.61 6.93 8.93
C ALA A 82 -0.25 6.92 7.45
N ARG A 83 0.71 6.11 7.08
CA ARG A 83 1.24 6.07 5.72
C ARG A 83 0.85 4.78 5.03
N PHE A 84 0.25 4.87 3.85
CA PHE A 84 -0.08 3.71 3.03
C PHE A 84 1.19 2.95 2.64
N ALA A 85 1.12 1.64 2.68
CA ALA A 85 2.26 0.76 2.40
C ALA A 85 1.85 -0.33 1.43
N TRP A 86 2.62 -0.47 0.36
CA TRP A 86 2.62 -1.62 -0.54
C TRP A 86 1.23 -2.01 -1.05
N GLY A 87 0.43 -1.02 -1.41
CA GLY A 87 -0.89 -1.24 -2.01
C GLY A 87 -0.76 -1.61 -3.48
N MET A 88 -1.36 -2.73 -3.87
CA MET A 88 -1.32 -3.19 -5.26
C MET A 88 -2.46 -4.13 -5.59
N ILE A 89 -2.87 -4.11 -6.85
CA ILE A 89 -3.89 -5.00 -7.39
C ILE A 89 -3.23 -5.78 -8.52
N ARG A 90 -3.54 -7.07 -8.64
CA ARG A 90 -3.01 -7.89 -9.74
C ARG A 90 -3.27 -7.16 -11.06
N LYS A 91 -2.23 -7.01 -11.87
CA LYS A 91 -2.27 -6.10 -13.02
C LYS A 91 -3.47 -6.33 -13.94
N LYS A 92 -3.78 -7.58 -14.25
CA LYS A 92 -4.90 -7.91 -15.14
C LYS A 92 -6.27 -7.60 -14.54
N LEU A 93 -6.36 -7.36 -13.24
CA LEU A 93 -7.59 -7.07 -12.52
C LEU A 93 -7.73 -5.61 -12.12
N GLN A 94 -6.80 -4.76 -12.54
CA GLN A 94 -6.90 -3.31 -12.33
C GLN A 94 -8.08 -2.74 -13.11
N HIS A 95 -8.54 -1.57 -12.69
CA HIS A 95 -9.67 -0.85 -13.30
C HIS A 95 -11.03 -1.52 -13.11
N HIS A 96 -11.16 -2.39 -12.10
CA HIS A 96 -12.42 -3.05 -11.74
C HIS A 96 -12.94 -2.65 -10.35
N GLY A 97 -12.42 -1.57 -9.78
CA GLY A 97 -12.89 -1.06 -8.49
C GLY A 97 -12.23 -1.68 -7.27
N ILE A 98 -11.39 -2.69 -7.42
CA ILE A 98 -10.73 -3.36 -6.28
C ILE A 98 -9.76 -2.40 -5.58
N GLY A 99 -9.01 -1.61 -6.35
CA GLY A 99 -8.08 -0.62 -5.79
C GLY A 99 -8.80 0.45 -4.98
N THR A 100 -9.94 0.92 -5.47
CA THR A 100 -10.77 1.88 -4.76
C THR A 100 -11.27 1.28 -3.45
N TYR A 101 -11.76 0.04 -3.49
CA TYR A 101 -12.21 -0.68 -2.30
C TYR A 101 -11.08 -0.79 -1.27
N LEU A 102 -9.91 -1.25 -1.68
CA LEU A 102 -8.75 -1.40 -0.80
C LEU A 102 -8.37 -0.07 -0.14
N ALA A 103 -8.29 1.01 -0.92
CA ALA A 103 -7.93 2.31 -0.41
C ALA A 103 -8.97 2.86 0.56
N GLN A 104 -10.25 2.72 0.22
CA GLN A 104 -11.35 3.17 1.10
C GLN A 104 -11.36 2.43 2.42
N GLN A 105 -11.13 1.12 2.41
CA GLN A 105 -11.08 0.33 3.64
C GLN A 105 -9.95 0.82 4.56
N ARG A 106 -8.79 1.10 3.99
CA ARG A 106 -7.67 1.63 4.78
C ARG A 106 -7.98 3.01 5.35
N ILE A 107 -8.56 3.90 4.54
CA ILE A 107 -8.93 5.25 5.00
C ILE A 107 -9.91 5.16 6.17
N GLU A 108 -10.96 4.36 6.02
CA GLU A 108 -11.98 4.21 7.05
C GLU A 108 -11.41 3.63 8.34
N GLU A 109 -10.57 2.61 8.24
CA GLU A 109 -9.94 2.00 9.39
C GLU A 109 -9.04 2.99 10.14
N ILE A 110 -8.23 3.76 9.41
CA ILE A 110 -7.35 4.77 10.01
C ILE A 110 -8.18 5.85 10.69
N LYS A 111 -9.20 6.38 10.03
CA LYS A 111 -10.06 7.41 10.62
C LYS A 111 -10.77 6.94 11.87
N ARG A 112 -11.19 5.68 11.89
CA ARG A 112 -11.89 5.10 13.05
C ARG A 112 -10.94 4.87 14.23
N ASN A 113 -9.75 4.33 13.98
CA ASN A 113 -8.83 3.92 15.03
C ASN A 113 -7.81 4.99 15.42
N TYR A 114 -7.48 5.89 14.49
CA TYR A 114 -6.45 6.92 14.67
C TYR A 114 -6.96 8.27 14.11
N PRO A 115 -7.99 8.84 14.76
CA PRO A 115 -8.68 10.01 14.18
C PRO A 115 -7.82 11.26 14.05
N LEU A 116 -6.70 11.33 14.77
CA LEU A 116 -5.79 12.48 14.70
C LEU A 116 -4.66 12.30 13.70
N ALA A 117 -4.55 11.12 13.08
CA ALA A 117 -3.47 10.84 12.13
C ALA A 117 -3.78 11.43 10.76
N GLU A 118 -2.79 12.09 10.17
CA GLU A 118 -2.83 12.46 8.76
C GLU A 118 -2.57 11.21 7.93
N ILE A 119 -3.24 11.08 6.78
CA ILE A 119 -3.06 9.92 5.90
C ILE A 119 -2.20 10.33 4.72
N THR A 120 -1.06 9.67 4.55
CA THR A 120 -0.07 9.99 3.51
C THR A 120 0.27 8.76 2.69
N LEU A 121 0.88 8.98 1.55
CA LEU A 121 1.41 7.91 0.71
C LEU A 121 2.47 8.45 -0.24
N ALA A 122 3.25 7.54 -0.80
CA ALA A 122 4.09 7.81 -1.95
C ALA A 122 3.64 6.91 -3.10
N THR A 123 3.57 7.47 -4.31
CA THR A 123 3.15 6.73 -5.50
C THR A 123 3.84 7.29 -6.74
N SER A 124 3.72 6.59 -7.86
CA SER A 124 4.38 6.99 -9.11
C SER A 124 3.45 7.78 -10.03
N GLN A 125 4.02 8.25 -11.17
CA GLN A 125 3.26 8.91 -12.22
C GLN A 125 2.14 8.03 -12.78
N HIS A 126 2.24 6.71 -12.61
CA HIS A 126 1.24 5.77 -13.14
C HIS A 126 -0.03 5.70 -12.29
N THR A 127 0.02 6.12 -11.03
CA THR A 127 -1.09 5.94 -10.09
C THR A 127 -1.47 7.19 -9.32
N HIS A 128 -0.72 8.30 -9.40
CA HIS A 128 -1.03 9.49 -8.61
C HIS A 128 -2.42 10.07 -8.91
N LEU A 129 -2.90 9.98 -10.16
CA LEU A 129 -4.23 10.47 -10.50
C LEU A 129 -5.35 9.63 -9.87
N PHE A 130 -5.13 8.33 -9.70
CA PHE A 130 -6.05 7.47 -8.98
C PHE A 130 -6.25 7.99 -7.55
N TYR A 131 -5.15 8.26 -6.85
CA TYR A 131 -5.22 8.77 -5.48
C TYR A 131 -5.75 10.21 -5.43
N ALA A 132 -5.45 11.02 -6.43
CA ALA A 132 -6.00 12.38 -6.51
C ALA A 132 -7.54 12.34 -6.56
N ARG A 133 -8.11 11.40 -7.31
CA ARG A 133 -9.56 11.23 -7.39
C ARG A 133 -10.18 10.80 -6.06
N MET A 134 -9.40 10.20 -5.19
CA MET A 134 -9.84 9.79 -3.85
C MET A 134 -9.69 10.89 -2.79
N GLY A 135 -9.16 12.05 -3.18
CA GLY A 135 -9.01 13.17 -2.27
C GLY A 135 -7.59 13.45 -1.79
N PHE A 136 -6.60 12.72 -2.30
CA PHE A 136 -5.21 12.99 -1.98
C PHE A 136 -4.68 14.14 -2.84
N GLU A 137 -3.87 14.99 -2.25
CA GLU A 137 -3.19 16.08 -2.96
C GLU A 137 -1.68 15.84 -2.97
N VAL A 138 -1.02 16.30 -4.03
CA VAL A 138 0.42 16.18 -4.17
C VAL A 138 1.11 17.22 -3.29
N LEU A 139 2.00 16.77 -2.41
CA LEU A 139 2.83 17.63 -1.59
C LEU A 139 4.21 17.85 -2.23
N ASP A 140 4.73 16.85 -2.92
CA ASP A 140 6.05 16.90 -3.51
C ASP A 140 6.14 15.93 -4.69
N LEU A 141 6.95 16.25 -5.67
CA LEU A 141 7.25 15.40 -6.82
C LEU A 141 8.76 15.29 -6.95
N ILE A 142 9.28 14.09 -6.84
CA ILE A 142 10.71 13.81 -6.94
C ILE A 142 10.95 13.03 -8.22
N PRO A 143 11.47 13.67 -9.28
CA PRO A 143 11.75 12.96 -10.55
C PRO A 143 12.69 11.78 -10.30
N SER A 144 12.35 10.62 -10.86
CA SER A 144 13.10 9.37 -10.69
C SER A 144 13.31 9.01 -9.21
N GLY A 145 12.37 9.39 -8.33
CA GLY A 145 12.49 9.19 -6.89
C GLY A 145 12.44 7.72 -6.47
N PHE A 146 11.78 6.84 -7.23
CA PHE A 146 11.77 5.41 -6.97
C PHE A 146 12.88 4.68 -7.74
N ALA A 147 13.09 5.08 -9.01
CA ALA A 147 14.04 4.46 -9.92
C ALA A 147 14.16 5.34 -11.16
N PRO A 148 15.12 5.10 -12.06
CA PRO A 148 15.15 5.83 -13.33
C PRO A 148 13.79 5.74 -14.04
N ASN A 149 13.26 6.90 -14.43
CA ASN A 149 11.97 7.05 -15.11
C ASN A 149 10.75 6.61 -14.27
N LEU A 150 10.92 6.43 -12.97
CA LEU A 150 9.82 6.14 -12.06
C LEU A 150 9.80 7.22 -10.97
N ASP A 151 8.94 8.22 -11.18
CA ASP A 151 8.86 9.39 -10.33
C ASP A 151 8.16 9.07 -9.01
N LYS A 152 8.47 9.85 -7.97
CA LYS A 152 7.88 9.68 -6.65
C LYS A 152 7.01 10.89 -6.32
N TYR A 153 5.71 10.64 -6.15
CA TYR A 153 4.74 11.64 -5.72
C TYR A 153 4.44 11.41 -4.24
N GLU A 154 4.79 12.38 -3.40
CA GLU A 154 4.37 12.38 -2.00
C GLU A 154 3.00 13.02 -1.93
N MET A 155 2.03 12.35 -1.32
CA MET A 155 0.65 12.79 -1.29
C MET A 155 0.05 12.68 0.10
N LYS A 156 -0.95 13.52 0.36
CA LYS A 156 -1.68 13.55 1.63
C LYS A 156 -3.18 13.67 1.37
N LEU A 157 -3.97 12.91 2.13
CA LEU A 157 -5.43 13.02 2.05
C LEU A 157 -5.87 14.37 2.61
N LYS A 158 -6.68 15.09 1.85
CA LYS A 158 -7.20 16.40 2.28
C LYS A 158 -8.11 16.24 3.50
N ALA A 159 -8.02 17.18 4.42
CA ALA A 159 -8.95 17.25 5.54
C ALA A 159 -10.35 17.60 5.01
N ASN A 160 -11.38 16.99 5.58
CA ASN A 160 -12.77 17.31 5.25
C ASN A 160 -13.18 18.59 5.94
#